data_8d22a81e5574bc1ae8a7d52906eb7da7
#
_entry.id   8d22a81e5574bc1ae8a7d52906eb7da7
#
_cell.length_a   1.000
_cell.length_b   1.000
_cell.length_c   1.000
_cell.angle_alpha   90.00
_cell.angle_beta   90.00
_cell.angle_gamma   90.00
#
_symmetry.space_group_name_H-M   'P 1'
#
loop_
_entity.id
_entity.type
_entity.pdbx_description
1 polymer ?
#
loop_
_entity_poly.entity_id
_entity_poly.type
_entity_poly.pdbx_seq_one_letter_code
_entity_poly.pdbx_strand_id
1 'polypeptide(L)'
;HSDIEYETFFINKKDNENAIFNLLRYYDNKNVLIFCSTRASVTHVHTRLLNRGFKVVCLSGALSQAERFKALQDMKNGRSKICVATDVAARGIDVVDLDIVIHADLPKNRENLLHRSGRTGRAGKKGKCILFFSPKEIKFYENLIFEAKIKPRIKRFIQKEEIENKDNEKIINNIFFNERVFD
;
A
#
# COMPACT_ATOMS: atom_id res chain seq x y z
N HIS A 1 -9.44 7.85 9.46
CA HIS A 1 -10.19 8.82 8.65
C HIS A 1 -11.42 8.19 8.02
N SER A 2 -12.57 8.83 8.15
CA SER A 2 -13.83 8.36 7.58
C SER A 2 -13.85 8.40 6.04
N ASP A 3 -12.94 9.16 5.43
CA ASP A 3 -12.86 9.31 3.98
C ASP A 3 -11.90 8.30 3.33
N ILE A 4 -11.30 7.41 4.12
CA ILE A 4 -10.38 6.40 3.61
C ILE A 4 -11.00 5.02 3.77
N GLU A 5 -11.12 4.32 2.65
CA GLU A 5 -11.51 2.91 2.63
C GLU A 5 -10.26 2.04 2.69
N TYR A 6 -10.20 1.15 3.67
CA TYR A 6 -9.08 0.23 3.83
C TYR A 6 -9.43 -1.15 3.26
N GLU A 7 -8.54 -1.68 2.45
CA GLU A 7 -8.65 -3.00 1.86
C GLU A 7 -7.34 -3.75 2.09
N THR A 8 -7.42 -5.02 2.46
CA THR A 8 -6.25 -5.83 2.72
C THR A 8 -6.31 -7.15 1.94
N PHE A 9 -5.18 -7.55 1.38
CA PHE A 9 -5.02 -8.84 0.73
C PHE A 9 -4.17 -9.75 1.61
N PHE A 10 -4.73 -10.90 1.97
CA PHE A 10 -3.99 -11.96 2.65
C PHE A 10 -3.42 -12.89 1.59
N ILE A 11 -2.15 -12.73 1.29
CA ILE A 11 -1.48 -13.46 0.21
C ILE A 11 -0.04 -13.79 0.61
N ASN A 12 0.57 -14.75 -0.07
CA ASN A 12 1.99 -15.03 0.09
C ASN A 12 2.82 -13.83 -0.38
N LYS A 13 3.89 -13.55 0.32
CA LYS A 13 4.75 -12.40 0.02
C LYS A 13 5.28 -12.42 -1.41
N LYS A 14 5.58 -13.60 -1.95
CA LYS A 14 6.03 -13.78 -3.33
C LYS A 14 5.00 -13.30 -4.36
N ASP A 15 3.72 -13.23 -4.00
CA ASP A 15 2.64 -12.84 -4.89
C ASP A 15 2.28 -11.35 -4.80
N ASN A 16 2.86 -10.60 -3.84
CA ASN A 16 2.58 -9.18 -3.65
C ASN A 16 2.81 -8.36 -4.92
N GLU A 17 3.92 -8.61 -5.59
CA GLU A 17 4.29 -7.86 -6.79
C GLU A 17 3.26 -8.03 -7.90
N ASN A 18 2.84 -9.26 -8.17
CA ASN A 18 1.80 -9.54 -9.17
C ASN A 18 0.46 -8.92 -8.77
N ALA A 19 0.13 -8.94 -7.50
CA ALA A 19 -1.08 -8.28 -7.00
C ALA A 19 -1.03 -6.77 -7.22
N ILE A 20 0.12 -6.14 -6.98
CA ILE A 20 0.31 -4.72 -7.27
C ILE A 20 0.11 -4.43 -8.76
N PHE A 21 0.72 -5.22 -9.64
CA PHE A 21 0.55 -5.04 -11.09
C PHE A 21 -0.92 -5.12 -11.50
N ASN A 22 -1.65 -6.10 -10.99
CA ASN A 22 -3.06 -6.29 -11.30
C ASN A 22 -3.91 -5.14 -10.75
N LEU A 23 -3.62 -4.66 -9.56
CA LEU A 23 -4.30 -3.50 -8.99
C LEU A 23 -4.08 -2.23 -9.82
N LEU A 24 -2.86 -1.99 -10.27
CA LEU A 24 -2.54 -0.83 -11.09
C LEU A 24 -3.25 -0.87 -12.45
N ARG A 25 -3.43 -2.05 -13.02
CA ARG A 25 -4.22 -2.21 -14.25
C ARG A 25 -5.70 -2.03 -14.00
N TYR A 26 -6.21 -2.58 -12.91
CA TYR A 26 -7.61 -2.43 -12.52
C TYR A 26 -7.97 -0.97 -12.26
N TYR A 27 -7.10 -0.24 -11.55
CA TYR A 27 -7.27 1.17 -11.24
C TYR A 27 -6.55 2.07 -12.25
N ASP A 28 -6.67 1.76 -13.51
CA ASP A 28 -6.10 2.58 -14.57
C ASP A 28 -6.57 4.04 -14.46
N ASN A 29 -5.66 4.97 -14.78
CA ASN A 29 -5.89 6.41 -14.66
C ASN A 29 -6.08 6.98 -13.24
N LYS A 30 -5.82 6.21 -12.20
CA LYS A 30 -5.80 6.71 -10.83
C LYS A 30 -4.40 7.16 -10.43
N ASN A 31 -4.32 8.19 -9.59
CA ASN A 31 -3.07 8.62 -8.99
C ASN A 31 -2.76 7.72 -7.80
N VAL A 32 -1.64 7.00 -7.87
CA VAL A 32 -1.27 5.96 -6.92
C VAL A 32 0.09 6.26 -6.31
N LEU A 33 0.18 6.19 -4.99
CA LEU A 33 1.45 6.23 -4.27
C LEU A 33 1.68 4.86 -3.64
N ILE A 34 2.82 4.24 -3.96
CA ILE A 34 3.23 2.94 -3.43
C ILE A 34 4.33 3.16 -2.43
N PHE A 35 4.09 2.79 -1.17
CA PHE A 35 5.07 2.90 -0.11
C PHE A 35 5.89 1.63 0.03
N CYS A 36 7.21 1.80 0.10
CA CYS A 36 8.16 0.75 0.45
C CYS A 36 8.96 1.20 1.67
N SER A 37 9.38 0.24 2.49
CA SER A 37 10.10 0.53 3.73
C SER A 37 11.57 0.90 3.51
N THR A 38 12.17 0.47 2.38
CA THR A 38 13.60 0.67 2.10
C THR A 38 13.83 1.24 0.70
N ARG A 39 14.99 1.88 0.52
CA ARG A 39 15.43 2.35 -0.80
C ARG A 39 15.57 1.19 -1.78
N ALA A 40 16.09 0.05 -1.31
CA ALA A 40 16.26 -1.15 -2.15
C ALA A 40 14.90 -1.63 -2.68
N SER A 41 13.88 -1.66 -1.83
CA SER A 41 12.53 -2.03 -2.24
C SER A 41 11.93 -1.04 -3.24
N VAL A 42 12.14 0.25 -3.03
CA VAL A 42 11.71 1.29 -3.99
C VAL A 42 12.33 1.05 -5.35
N THR A 43 13.64 0.85 -5.41
CA THR A 43 14.36 0.58 -6.66
C THR A 43 13.84 -0.66 -7.34
N HIS A 44 13.64 -1.74 -6.57
CA HIS A 44 13.14 -3.00 -7.10
C HIS A 44 11.73 -2.84 -7.71
N VAL A 45 10.79 -2.28 -6.95
CA VAL A 45 9.41 -2.09 -7.42
C VAL A 45 9.37 -1.15 -8.63
N HIS A 46 10.09 -0.05 -8.56
CA HIS A 46 10.18 0.91 -9.67
C HIS A 46 10.68 0.26 -10.96
N THR A 47 11.79 -0.47 -10.88
CA THR A 47 12.37 -1.17 -12.03
C THR A 47 11.40 -2.20 -12.61
N ARG A 48 10.75 -2.96 -11.76
CA ARG A 48 9.79 -3.98 -12.19
C ARG A 48 8.58 -3.36 -12.88
N LEU A 49 8.09 -2.24 -12.38
CA LEU A 49 6.98 -1.51 -13.01
C LEU A 49 7.37 -0.93 -14.37
N LEU A 50 8.56 -0.34 -14.47
CA LEU A 50 9.09 0.14 -15.74
C LEU A 50 9.18 -0.99 -16.77
N ASN A 51 9.68 -2.15 -16.36
CA ASN A 51 9.83 -3.31 -17.23
C ASN A 51 8.47 -3.86 -17.72
N ARG A 52 7.40 -3.60 -16.98
CA ARG A 52 6.03 -3.96 -17.34
C ARG A 52 5.32 -2.88 -18.17
N GLY A 53 6.02 -1.80 -18.49
CA GLY A 53 5.47 -0.73 -19.35
C GLY A 53 4.68 0.34 -18.60
N PHE A 54 4.68 0.34 -17.27
CA PHE A 54 4.03 1.40 -16.49
C PHE A 54 4.85 2.69 -16.55
N LYS A 55 4.15 3.82 -16.63
CA LYS A 55 4.76 5.15 -16.43
C LYS A 55 4.78 5.41 -14.93
N VAL A 56 5.95 5.30 -14.33
CA VAL A 56 6.15 5.37 -12.89
C VAL A 56 7.36 6.22 -12.55
N VAL A 57 7.25 7.00 -11.50
CA VAL A 57 8.36 7.74 -10.92
C VAL A 57 8.68 7.20 -9.54
N CYS A 58 9.89 7.45 -9.04
CA CYS A 58 10.24 7.07 -7.67
C CYS A 58 10.78 8.26 -6.89
N LEU A 59 10.57 8.21 -5.58
CA LEU A 59 11.11 9.15 -4.63
C LEU A 59 11.86 8.40 -3.54
N SER A 60 13.16 8.66 -3.43
CA SER A 60 14.01 8.11 -2.36
C SER A 60 15.04 9.15 -1.96
N GLY A 61 15.72 8.93 -0.83
CA GLY A 61 16.77 9.83 -0.38
C GLY A 61 18.02 9.84 -1.26
N ALA A 62 18.10 8.94 -2.26
CA ALA A 62 19.19 8.90 -3.21
C ALA A 62 19.03 9.93 -4.36
N LEU A 63 17.84 10.52 -4.51
CA LEU A 63 17.59 11.49 -5.59
C LEU A 63 18.20 12.85 -5.27
N SER A 64 18.72 13.49 -6.32
CA SER A 64 19.05 14.92 -6.24
C SER A 64 17.78 15.76 -6.16
N GLN A 65 17.93 17.04 -5.79
CA GLN A 65 16.79 17.96 -5.76
C GLN A 65 16.17 18.13 -7.15
N ALA A 66 16.98 18.14 -8.19
CA ALA A 66 16.49 18.25 -9.57
C ALA A 66 15.69 17.02 -9.98
N GLU A 67 16.18 15.82 -9.64
CA GLU A 67 15.46 14.57 -9.91
C GLU A 67 14.15 14.49 -9.14
N ARG A 68 14.16 14.91 -7.86
CA ARG A 68 12.95 14.97 -7.03
C ARG A 68 11.93 15.94 -7.63
N PHE A 69 12.36 17.12 -8.02
CA PHE A 69 11.49 18.13 -8.64
C PHE A 69 10.85 17.58 -9.91
N LYS A 70 11.65 16.93 -10.78
CA LYS A 70 11.14 16.35 -12.02
C LYS A 70 10.10 15.27 -11.75
N ALA A 71 10.34 14.37 -10.79
CA ALA A 71 9.39 13.32 -10.44
C ALA A 71 8.06 13.91 -9.97
N LEU A 72 8.09 14.91 -9.10
CA LEU A 72 6.88 15.59 -8.62
C LEU A 72 6.16 16.33 -9.73
N GLN A 73 6.88 16.95 -10.67
CA GLN A 73 6.26 17.59 -11.82
C GLN A 73 5.59 16.60 -12.75
N ASP A 74 6.19 15.43 -12.98
CA ASP A 74 5.59 14.38 -13.79
C ASP A 74 4.27 13.87 -13.19
N MET A 75 4.20 13.78 -11.86
CA MET A 75 2.95 13.44 -11.16
C MET A 75 1.93 14.57 -11.28
N LYS A 76 2.36 15.80 -11.08
CA LYS A 76 1.49 16.98 -11.10
C LYS A 76 0.83 17.21 -12.46
N ASN A 77 1.59 17.02 -13.55
CA ASN A 77 1.07 17.24 -14.91
C ASN A 77 0.46 16.00 -15.55
N GLY A 78 0.40 14.87 -14.83
CA GLY A 78 -0.22 13.64 -15.29
C GLY A 78 0.62 12.82 -16.25
N ARG A 79 1.89 13.14 -16.45
CA ARG A 79 2.80 12.30 -17.26
C ARG A 79 3.04 10.96 -16.61
N SER A 80 3.07 10.92 -15.28
CA SER A 80 3.09 9.70 -14.50
C SER A 80 1.98 9.79 -13.45
N LYS A 81 1.25 8.71 -13.27
CA LYS A 81 0.20 8.60 -12.25
C LYS A 81 0.59 7.70 -11.10
N ILE A 82 1.77 7.06 -11.20
CA ILE A 82 2.26 6.11 -10.21
C ILE A 82 3.58 6.62 -9.66
N CYS A 83 3.69 6.67 -8.34
CA CYS A 83 4.92 7.02 -7.65
C CYS A 83 5.25 5.93 -6.63
N VAL A 84 6.50 5.48 -6.58
CA VAL A 84 7.01 4.57 -5.56
C VAL A 84 7.93 5.36 -4.64
N ALA A 85 7.71 5.30 -3.34
CA ALA A 85 8.47 6.14 -2.41
C ALA A 85 8.75 5.45 -1.07
N THR A 86 9.82 5.88 -0.41
CA THR A 86 10.02 5.60 1.01
C THR A 86 9.22 6.60 1.85
N ASP A 87 9.01 6.28 3.12
CA ASP A 87 8.28 7.15 4.05
C ASP A 87 8.92 8.54 4.15
N VAL A 88 10.25 8.59 4.26
CA VAL A 88 10.98 9.86 4.39
C VAL A 88 10.88 10.69 3.12
N ALA A 89 11.05 10.07 1.96
CA ALA A 89 11.04 10.77 0.68
C ALA A 89 9.64 11.25 0.28
N ALA A 90 8.59 10.63 0.80
CA ALA A 90 7.21 11.04 0.53
C ALA A 90 6.77 12.27 1.33
N ARG A 91 7.58 12.75 2.26
CA ARG A 91 7.26 13.97 3.01
C ARG A 91 7.16 15.15 2.06
N GLY A 92 6.09 15.93 2.20
CA GLY A 92 5.85 17.09 1.34
C GLY A 92 5.25 16.76 -0.03
N ILE A 93 4.81 15.52 -0.24
CA ILE A 93 4.14 15.10 -1.47
C ILE A 93 2.65 15.50 -1.40
N ASP A 94 2.40 16.81 -1.39
CA ASP A 94 1.05 17.37 -1.29
C ASP A 94 0.57 18.00 -2.61
N VAL A 95 1.37 17.87 -3.66
CA VAL A 95 1.11 18.54 -4.94
C VAL A 95 0.12 17.78 -5.83
N VAL A 96 -0.26 16.56 -5.46
CA VAL A 96 -1.12 15.70 -6.26
C VAL A 96 -2.20 15.08 -5.37
N ASP A 97 -3.45 15.12 -5.84
CA ASP A 97 -4.53 14.38 -5.22
C ASP A 97 -4.32 12.88 -5.48
N LEU A 98 -4.04 12.13 -4.42
CA LEU A 98 -3.84 10.70 -4.52
C LEU A 98 -5.16 9.96 -4.33
N ASP A 99 -5.50 9.13 -5.28
CA ASP A 99 -6.69 8.28 -5.20
C ASP A 99 -6.45 7.05 -4.36
N ILE A 100 -5.24 6.48 -4.46
CA ILE A 100 -4.91 5.20 -3.83
C ILE A 100 -3.51 5.27 -3.23
N VAL A 101 -3.39 4.75 -2.01
CA VAL A 101 -2.12 4.47 -1.36
C VAL A 101 -1.99 2.95 -1.24
N ILE A 102 -0.90 2.40 -1.75
CA ILE A 102 -0.57 0.97 -1.64
C ILE A 102 0.63 0.83 -0.71
N HIS A 103 0.49 -0.02 0.30
CA HIS A 103 1.60 -0.38 1.18
C HIS A 103 2.23 -1.66 0.64
N ALA A 104 3.33 -1.54 -0.12
CA ALA A 104 4.05 -2.70 -0.65
C ALA A 104 4.65 -3.54 0.48
N ASP A 105 5.05 -2.88 1.56
CA ASP A 105 5.45 -3.49 2.83
C ASP A 105 4.52 -3.00 3.93
N LEU A 106 4.23 -3.83 4.93
CA LEU A 106 3.44 -3.38 6.07
C LEU A 106 4.13 -2.20 6.78
N PRO A 107 3.35 -1.18 7.18
CA PRO A 107 3.88 -0.12 8.03
C PRO A 107 4.40 -0.70 9.33
N LYS A 108 5.46 -0.11 9.88
CA LYS A 108 6.11 -0.63 11.10
C LYS A 108 5.30 -0.40 12.38
N ASN A 109 4.39 0.56 12.38
CA ASN A 109 3.55 0.89 13.53
C ASN A 109 2.31 1.67 13.07
N ARG A 110 1.44 1.97 14.04
CA ARG A 110 0.20 2.72 13.82
C ARG A 110 0.45 4.09 13.22
N GLU A 111 1.42 4.82 13.73
CA GLU A 111 1.75 6.17 13.29
C GLU A 111 2.18 6.16 11.83
N ASN A 112 3.01 5.19 11.47
CA ASN A 112 3.48 5.02 10.10
C ASN A 112 2.31 4.69 9.16
N LEU A 113 1.42 3.79 9.58
CA LEU A 113 0.20 3.47 8.81
C LEU A 113 -0.63 4.72 8.55
N LEU A 114 -0.91 5.50 9.59
CA LEU A 114 -1.76 6.68 9.48
C LEU A 114 -1.12 7.79 8.66
N HIS A 115 0.20 7.98 8.78
CA HIS A 115 0.94 8.95 7.96
C HIS A 115 0.90 8.58 6.47
N ARG A 116 1.14 7.29 6.16
CA ARG A 116 1.06 6.80 4.77
C ARG A 116 -0.36 6.96 4.22
N SER A 117 -1.35 6.52 4.99
CA SER A 117 -2.76 6.56 4.57
C SER A 117 -3.26 8.00 4.39
N GLY A 118 -2.77 8.92 5.18
CA GLY A 118 -3.13 10.34 5.11
C GLY A 118 -2.70 11.05 3.84
N ARG A 119 -2.10 10.37 2.88
CA ARG A 119 -1.79 10.92 1.55
C ARG A 119 -2.98 10.82 0.59
N THR A 120 -4.01 10.09 0.96
CA THR A 120 -5.26 9.99 0.20
C THR A 120 -6.43 10.40 1.09
N GLY A 121 -7.63 10.52 0.54
CA GLY A 121 -8.83 10.89 1.29
C GLY A 121 -8.82 12.31 1.82
N ARG A 122 -8.17 13.24 1.12
CA ARG A 122 -8.02 14.62 1.53
C ARG A 122 -9.10 15.52 0.92
N ALA A 123 -9.35 16.62 1.61
CA ALA A 123 -10.27 17.69 1.13
C ALA A 123 -11.67 17.19 0.80
N GLY A 124 -12.20 16.24 1.59
CA GLY A 124 -13.53 15.67 1.40
C GLY A 124 -13.63 14.64 0.28
N LYS A 125 -12.54 14.35 -0.40
CA LYS A 125 -12.50 13.30 -1.42
C LYS A 125 -12.29 11.93 -0.77
N LYS A 126 -12.96 10.92 -1.31
CA LYS A 126 -12.75 9.54 -0.84
C LYS A 126 -11.44 8.99 -1.39
N GLY A 127 -10.71 8.28 -0.53
CA GLY A 127 -9.47 7.62 -0.89
C GLY A 127 -9.49 6.16 -0.54
N LYS A 128 -8.53 5.40 -1.10
CA LYS A 128 -8.38 3.98 -0.82
C LYS A 128 -6.97 3.69 -0.34
N CYS A 129 -6.87 2.83 0.65
CA CYS A 129 -5.61 2.37 1.21
C CYS A 129 -5.56 0.85 1.12
N ILE A 130 -4.54 0.31 0.50
CA ILE A 130 -4.39 -1.12 0.26
C ILE A 130 -3.17 -1.65 0.99
N LEU A 131 -3.38 -2.71 1.78
CA LEU A 131 -2.33 -3.40 2.52
C LEU A 131 -2.24 -4.86 2.04
N PHE A 132 -1.07 -5.44 2.26
CA PHE A 132 -0.84 -6.87 2.06
C PHE A 132 -0.25 -7.45 3.33
N PHE A 133 -0.68 -8.65 3.71
CA PHE A 133 0.00 -9.39 4.76
C PHE A 133 0.04 -10.88 4.41
N SER A 134 1.09 -11.54 4.86
CA SER A 134 1.35 -12.95 4.62
C SER A 134 1.12 -13.77 5.89
N PRO A 135 1.15 -15.11 5.80
CA PRO A 135 1.01 -15.97 6.99
C PRO A 135 1.99 -15.66 8.12
N LYS A 136 3.20 -15.24 7.80
CA LYS A 136 4.21 -14.88 8.81
C LYS A 136 3.92 -13.57 9.50
N GLU A 137 3.05 -12.75 8.94
CA GLU A 137 2.77 -11.40 9.41
C GLU A 137 1.40 -11.28 10.12
N ILE A 138 0.70 -12.39 10.35
CA ILE A 138 -0.66 -12.40 10.86
C ILE A 138 -0.77 -11.65 12.19
N LYS A 139 0.06 -11.98 13.17
CA LYS A 139 0.02 -11.34 14.50
C LYS A 139 0.39 -9.88 14.43
N PHE A 140 1.40 -9.55 13.68
CA PHE A 140 1.83 -8.17 13.47
C PHE A 140 0.70 -7.35 12.82
N TYR A 141 0.10 -7.89 11.77
CA TYR A 141 -1.02 -7.24 11.08
C TYR A 141 -2.21 -7.04 12.00
N GLU A 142 -2.62 -8.06 12.74
CA GLU A 142 -3.74 -7.96 13.68
C GLU A 142 -3.53 -6.84 14.70
N ASN A 143 -2.35 -6.79 15.32
CA ASN A 143 -2.02 -5.74 16.27
C ASN A 143 -2.02 -4.36 15.64
N LEU A 144 -1.47 -4.23 14.44
CA LEU A 144 -1.42 -2.97 13.71
C LEU A 144 -2.83 -2.43 13.44
N ILE A 145 -3.72 -3.28 12.94
CA ILE A 145 -5.12 -2.92 12.65
C ILE A 145 -5.87 -2.53 13.92
N PHE A 146 -5.67 -3.29 14.99
CA PHE A 146 -6.30 -3.01 16.28
C PHE A 146 -5.84 -1.66 16.83
N GLU A 147 -4.55 -1.40 16.86
CA GLU A 147 -4.00 -0.14 17.37
C GLU A 147 -4.41 1.07 16.50
N ALA A 148 -4.48 0.89 15.21
CA ALA A 148 -4.89 1.94 14.27
C ALA A 148 -6.41 2.17 14.28
N LYS A 149 -7.18 1.30 14.90
CA LYS A 149 -8.65 1.37 14.97
C LYS A 149 -9.30 1.46 13.58
N ILE A 150 -8.78 0.69 12.63
CA ILE A 150 -9.35 0.61 11.29
C ILE A 150 -10.01 -0.75 11.07
N LYS A 151 -10.93 -0.80 10.12
CA LYS A 151 -11.70 -1.99 9.77
C LYS A 151 -11.56 -2.26 8.28
N PRO A 152 -10.45 -2.90 7.86
CA PRO A 152 -10.24 -3.18 6.44
C PRO A 152 -11.17 -4.29 5.95
N ARG A 153 -11.52 -4.21 4.67
CA ARG A 153 -12.05 -5.37 3.96
C ARG A 153 -10.89 -6.30 3.66
N ILE A 154 -11.05 -7.59 3.93
CA ILE A 154 -9.98 -8.56 3.77
C ILE A 154 -10.33 -9.55 2.68
N LYS A 155 -9.44 -9.66 1.68
CA LYS A 155 -9.52 -10.65 0.61
C LYS A 155 -8.46 -11.71 0.81
N ARG A 156 -8.88 -12.97 0.77
CA ARG A 156 -8.01 -14.10 1.03
C ARG A 156 -7.61 -14.79 -0.29
N PHE A 157 -6.29 -14.91 -0.50
CA PHE A 157 -5.71 -15.62 -1.65
C PHE A 157 -4.80 -16.77 -1.23
N ILE A 158 -4.74 -17.09 0.07
CA ILE A 158 -3.94 -18.19 0.62
C ILE A 158 -4.86 -19.35 0.97
N GLN A 159 -4.46 -20.56 0.59
CA GLN A 159 -5.18 -21.77 0.98
C GLN A 159 -5.01 -22.03 2.47
N LYS A 160 -6.04 -22.62 3.08
CA LYS A 160 -6.07 -22.90 4.52
C LYS A 160 -4.88 -23.76 4.94
N GLU A 161 -4.46 -24.69 4.09
CA GLU A 161 -3.34 -25.61 4.32
C GLU A 161 -1.99 -24.92 4.38
N GLU A 162 -1.89 -23.69 3.87
CA GLU A 162 -0.66 -22.90 3.94
C GLU A 162 -0.45 -22.21 5.27
N ILE A 163 -1.43 -22.28 6.18
CA ILE A 163 -1.35 -21.67 7.50
C ILE A 163 -0.74 -22.68 8.46
N GLU A 164 0.51 -22.44 8.88
CA GLU A 164 1.32 -23.40 9.60
C GLU A 164 1.05 -23.50 11.10
N ASN A 165 0.27 -22.62 11.69
CA ASN A 165 0.12 -22.51 13.14
C ASN A 165 -1.35 -22.38 13.52
N LYS A 166 -1.81 -23.22 14.49
CA LYS A 166 -3.19 -23.20 14.97
C LYS A 166 -3.61 -21.85 15.56
N ASP A 167 -2.70 -21.15 16.23
CA ASP A 167 -2.99 -19.84 16.77
C ASP A 167 -3.23 -18.82 15.64
N ASN A 168 -2.42 -18.90 14.60
CA ASN A 168 -2.60 -18.07 13.41
C ASN A 168 -3.91 -18.39 12.70
N GLU A 169 -4.30 -19.65 12.64
CA GLU A 169 -5.57 -20.07 12.06
C GLU A 169 -6.75 -19.45 12.82
N LYS A 170 -6.69 -19.43 14.14
CA LYS A 170 -7.72 -18.79 14.97
C LYS A 170 -7.80 -17.28 14.71
N ILE A 171 -6.65 -16.63 14.63
CA ILE A 171 -6.59 -15.19 14.35
C ILE A 171 -7.18 -14.89 12.98
N ILE A 172 -6.80 -15.66 11.97
CA ILE A 172 -7.34 -15.52 10.61
C ILE A 172 -8.84 -15.73 10.58
N ASN A 173 -9.34 -16.76 11.23
CA ASN A 173 -10.77 -17.03 11.27
C ASN A 173 -11.52 -15.87 11.93
N ASN A 174 -10.98 -15.30 12.99
CA ASN A 174 -11.58 -14.13 13.64
C ASN A 174 -11.60 -12.91 12.72
N ILE A 175 -10.52 -12.65 12.02
CA ILE A 175 -10.42 -11.52 11.08
C ILE A 175 -11.47 -11.68 9.97
N PHE A 176 -11.52 -12.84 9.31
CA PHE A 176 -12.45 -13.07 8.20
C PHE A 176 -13.90 -13.21 8.66
N PHE A 177 -14.12 -13.74 9.85
CA PHE A 177 -15.45 -13.82 10.44
C PHE A 177 -16.00 -12.43 10.76
N ASN A 178 -15.16 -11.55 11.32
CA ASN A 178 -15.54 -10.18 11.64
C ASN A 178 -15.83 -9.36 10.38
N GLU A 179 -15.14 -9.63 9.28
CA GLU A 179 -15.43 -9.00 8.00
C GLU A 179 -16.90 -9.19 7.60
N ARG A 180 -17.44 -10.37 7.80
CA ARG A 180 -18.84 -10.67 7.49
C ARG A 180 -19.85 -9.86 8.31
N VAL A 181 -19.45 -9.43 9.49
CA VAL A 181 -20.30 -8.63 10.38
C VAL A 181 -20.38 -7.18 9.91
N PHE A 182 -19.36 -6.73 9.20
CA PHE A 182 -19.23 -5.33 8.75
C PHE A 182 -19.58 -5.11 7.27
N ASP A 183 -19.81 -6.18 6.54
CA ASP A 183 -20.33 -6.12 5.19
C ASP A 183 -21.84 -5.84 5.21
#